data_d84a2511946d778f0742e7b0e7996a4a
#
_entry.id   d84a2511946d778f0742e7b0e7996a4a
#
_cell.length_a   1.000
_cell.length_b   1.000
_cell.length_c   1.000
_cell.angle_alpha   90.00
_cell.angle_beta   90.00
_cell.angle_gamma   90.00
#
_symmetry.space_group_name_H-M   'P 1'
#
loop_
_entity.id
_entity.type
_entity.pdbx_description
1 polymer ?
#
loop_
_entity_poly.entity_id
_entity_poly.type
_entity_poly.pdbx_seq_one_letter_code
_entity_poly.pdbx_strand_id
1 'polypeptide(L)'
;MLQDLLKQAAYRCGFSLRRLRGVKSRTGAVGSAHLGNDGAALRQAIHAVDPYAGFDFSAIPRDDQGWGSQSPAFGTLVERVRPRLIIEVGTWKGGSALEMAAHLDRLDMPETTLLCIDTWLGALEMWGDQTDADRYGSLALKHGYPQLYYQFLANVCHQGMQRRIIPFPLPSVTAAQWLSLRGVRAELIYLDGSHEEEDVYADLTDYWDLLASGGVIFGDDYSWTGVKMAVDRFAAERRLRLDQLADKWLLAKVKS
;
A
#
# COMPACT_ATOMS: atom_id res chain seq x y z
N MET A 1 14.05 -36.01 -2.20
CA MET A 1 13.96 -36.67 -3.52
C MET A 1 12.64 -36.35 -4.23
N LEU A 2 11.43 -36.80 -3.78
CA LEU A 2 10.16 -36.46 -4.47
C LEU A 2 9.84 -34.96 -4.48
N GLN A 3 10.11 -34.25 -3.38
CA GLN A 3 9.90 -32.79 -3.28
C GLN A 3 10.84 -31.98 -4.18
N ASP A 4 12.05 -32.48 -4.45
CA ASP A 4 13.02 -31.79 -5.30
C ASP A 4 12.69 -32.01 -6.77
N LEU A 5 12.14 -33.16 -7.13
CA LEU A 5 11.62 -33.45 -8.46
C LEU A 5 10.39 -32.59 -8.79
N LEU A 6 9.49 -32.40 -7.83
CA LEU A 6 8.31 -31.52 -7.99
C LEU A 6 8.71 -30.06 -8.14
N LYS A 7 9.74 -29.58 -7.42
CA LYS A 7 10.27 -28.23 -7.58
C LYS A 7 10.94 -28.02 -8.94
N GLN A 8 11.71 -29.01 -9.42
CA GLN A 8 12.35 -28.93 -10.74
C GLN A 8 11.31 -28.98 -11.87
N ALA A 9 10.25 -29.80 -11.73
CA ALA A 9 9.15 -29.85 -12.70
C ALA A 9 8.37 -28.52 -12.75
N ALA A 10 8.05 -27.95 -11.60
CA ALA A 10 7.38 -26.65 -11.52
C ALA A 10 8.21 -25.54 -12.13
N TYR A 11 9.53 -25.49 -11.85
CA TYR A 11 10.43 -24.49 -12.42
C TYR A 11 10.53 -24.58 -13.94
N ARG A 12 10.50 -25.80 -14.51
CA ARG A 12 10.48 -26.02 -15.97
C ARG A 12 9.18 -25.59 -16.63
N CYS A 13 8.08 -25.53 -15.86
CA CYS A 13 6.75 -25.08 -16.34
C CYS A 13 6.47 -23.60 -16.00
N GLY A 14 7.47 -22.83 -15.55
CA GLY A 14 7.30 -21.42 -15.18
C GLY A 14 6.57 -21.19 -13.86
N PHE A 15 6.32 -22.23 -13.05
CA PHE A 15 5.67 -22.11 -11.76
C PHE A 15 6.71 -22.06 -10.62
N SER A 16 6.68 -21.01 -9.81
CA SER A 16 7.41 -20.94 -8.54
C SER A 16 6.55 -21.56 -7.44
N LEU A 17 6.82 -22.81 -7.04
CA LEU A 17 6.23 -23.41 -5.84
C LEU A 17 6.89 -22.76 -4.61
N ARG A 18 6.42 -21.61 -4.18
CA ARG A 18 6.68 -21.10 -2.83
C ARG A 18 5.84 -21.90 -1.84
N ARG A 19 6.46 -22.88 -1.20
CA ARG A 19 5.90 -23.49 0.00
C ARG A 19 5.92 -22.42 1.07
N LEU A 20 4.76 -21.95 1.49
CA LEU A 20 4.59 -21.25 2.77
C LEU A 20 4.95 -22.25 3.89
N ARG A 21 6.25 -22.43 4.10
CA ARG A 21 6.71 -23.01 5.36
C ARG A 21 6.43 -21.95 6.40
N GLY A 22 5.63 -22.32 7.40
CA GLY A 22 5.58 -21.53 8.62
C GLY A 22 7.00 -21.15 8.97
N VAL A 23 7.31 -19.87 8.88
CA VAL A 23 8.61 -19.31 9.26
C VAL A 23 8.74 -19.59 10.74
N LYS A 24 9.42 -20.68 11.10
CA LYS A 24 9.97 -20.80 12.44
C LYS A 24 10.96 -19.66 12.56
N SER A 25 10.51 -18.61 13.24
CA SER A 25 11.27 -17.41 13.53
C SER A 25 12.66 -17.79 14.07
N ARG A 26 13.69 -17.60 13.23
CA ARG A 26 15.03 -17.31 13.70
C ARG A 26 15.18 -15.80 13.83
N THR A 27 14.24 -15.18 14.48
CA THR A 27 14.36 -13.79 14.89
C THR A 27 14.95 -13.81 16.28
N GLY A 28 16.24 -13.54 16.37
CA GLY A 28 16.77 -12.89 17.57
C GLY A 28 15.92 -11.67 17.82
N ALA A 29 15.31 -11.61 19.00
CA ALA A 29 14.60 -10.54 19.65
C ALA A 29 14.29 -9.26 18.82
N VAL A 30 13.44 -9.36 17.80
CA VAL A 30 12.62 -8.22 17.37
C VAL A 30 11.48 -8.17 18.36
N GLY A 31 11.46 -7.17 19.25
CA GLY A 31 10.48 -7.01 20.32
C GLY A 31 9.06 -7.30 19.82
N SER A 32 8.41 -8.26 20.46
CA SER A 32 7.09 -8.81 20.09
C SER A 32 5.92 -7.92 20.51
N ALA A 33 6.07 -6.60 20.48
CA ALA A 33 4.96 -5.71 20.77
C ALA A 33 3.91 -5.84 19.66
N HIS A 34 2.71 -6.24 20.04
CA HIS A 34 1.54 -6.26 19.17
C HIS A 34 1.08 -4.82 18.97
N LEU A 35 1.18 -4.29 17.75
CA LEU A 35 0.94 -2.88 17.46
C LEU A 35 -0.55 -2.57 17.21
N GLY A 36 -1.33 -3.57 16.76
CA GLY A 36 -2.76 -3.38 16.43
C GLY A 36 -2.94 -2.28 15.37
N ASN A 37 -3.70 -1.24 15.72
CA ASN A 37 -3.94 -0.06 14.90
C ASN A 37 -3.42 1.25 15.55
N ASP A 38 -2.42 1.14 16.44
CA ASP A 38 -1.80 2.29 17.09
C ASP A 38 -0.79 2.97 16.15
N GLY A 39 -1.16 4.10 15.58
CA GLY A 39 -0.34 4.84 14.63
C GLY A 39 0.95 5.40 15.23
N ALA A 40 0.94 5.81 16.50
CA ALA A 40 2.14 6.33 17.16
C ALA A 40 3.17 5.21 17.41
N ALA A 41 2.69 4.06 17.91
CA ALA A 41 3.53 2.88 18.10
C ALA A 41 4.06 2.35 16.76
N LEU A 42 3.24 2.39 15.70
CA LEU A 42 3.63 1.97 14.36
C LEU A 42 4.74 2.87 13.80
N ARG A 43 4.61 4.21 13.92
CA ARG A 43 5.64 5.16 13.52
C ARG A 43 6.98 4.89 14.21
N GLN A 44 6.98 4.71 15.53
CA GLN A 44 8.19 4.41 16.30
C GLN A 44 8.82 3.06 15.94
N ALA A 45 8.00 2.07 15.59
CA ALA A 45 8.49 0.75 15.20
C ALA A 45 9.10 0.74 13.79
N ILE A 46 8.65 1.62 12.88
CA ILE A 46 9.16 1.74 11.51
C ILE A 46 10.37 2.67 11.47
N HIS A 47 10.33 3.81 12.17
CA HIS A 47 11.32 4.86 12.08
C HIS A 47 12.01 5.12 13.42
N ALA A 48 13.31 4.85 13.48
CA ALA A 48 14.13 5.25 14.63
C ALA A 48 14.29 6.78 14.70
N VAL A 49 14.25 7.46 13.57
CA VAL A 49 14.25 8.93 13.43
C VAL A 49 13.09 9.28 12.51
N ASP A 50 12.27 10.25 12.90
CA ASP A 50 11.15 10.71 12.07
C ASP A 50 11.65 11.17 10.69
N PRO A 51 11.16 10.61 9.58
CA PRO A 51 11.63 10.95 8.23
C PRO A 51 11.39 12.41 7.83
N TYR A 52 10.51 13.11 8.53
CA TYR A 52 10.24 14.52 8.32
C TYR A 52 11.13 15.44 9.18
N ALA A 53 11.81 14.89 10.19
CA ALA A 53 12.64 15.70 11.10
C ALA A 53 13.86 16.27 10.37
N GLY A 54 13.91 17.60 10.25
CA GLY A 54 15.01 18.30 9.56
C GLY A 54 15.00 18.14 8.04
N PHE A 55 13.93 17.58 7.45
CA PHE A 55 13.79 17.53 6.00
C PHE A 55 13.44 18.89 5.43
N ASP A 56 14.38 19.45 4.64
CA ASP A 56 14.17 20.73 3.96
C ASP A 56 13.43 20.48 2.62
N PHE A 57 12.14 20.77 2.63
CA PHE A 57 11.29 20.67 1.46
C PHE A 57 11.14 21.99 0.68
N SER A 58 11.76 23.09 1.14
CA SER A 58 11.59 24.41 0.54
C SER A 58 12.06 24.50 -0.92
N ALA A 59 13.07 23.69 -1.28
CA ALA A 59 13.61 23.59 -2.62
C ALA A 59 12.85 22.59 -3.54
N ILE A 60 11.88 21.86 -3.01
CA ILE A 60 11.09 20.86 -3.75
C ILE A 60 9.67 21.41 -3.90
N PRO A 61 9.26 21.90 -5.08
CA PRO A 61 7.90 22.40 -5.27
C PRO A 61 6.87 21.29 -5.05
N ARG A 62 5.67 21.70 -4.65
CA ARG A 62 4.55 20.76 -4.56
C ARG A 62 4.25 20.17 -5.93
N ASP A 63 4.18 18.85 -6.00
CA ASP A 63 3.79 18.08 -7.15
C ASP A 63 3.09 16.79 -6.68
N ASP A 64 1.79 16.92 -6.40
CA ASP A 64 0.91 15.82 -5.98
C ASP A 64 0.17 15.19 -7.17
N GLN A 65 0.76 15.27 -8.35
CA GLN A 65 0.23 14.59 -9.54
C GLN A 65 0.10 13.08 -9.26
N GLY A 66 -1.07 12.55 -9.57
CA GLY A 66 -1.39 11.13 -9.47
C GLY A 66 -2.66 10.82 -10.27
N TRP A 67 -2.74 9.60 -10.77
CA TRP A 67 -3.90 9.12 -11.50
C TRP A 67 -4.97 8.65 -10.49
N GLY A 68 -6.25 9.02 -10.69
CA GLY A 68 -7.34 8.60 -9.80
C GLY A 68 -7.29 9.10 -8.35
N SER A 69 -6.37 10.03 -8.01
CA SER A 69 -6.08 10.47 -6.65
C SER A 69 -7.17 11.34 -6.01
N GLN A 70 -8.18 11.78 -6.76
CA GLN A 70 -9.26 12.65 -6.27
C GLN A 70 -10.65 11.99 -6.38
N SER A 71 -10.70 10.68 -6.19
CA SER A 71 -11.95 9.93 -6.26
C SER A 71 -12.88 10.28 -5.08
N PRO A 72 -14.19 10.49 -5.31
CA PRO A 72 -15.16 10.68 -4.24
C PRO A 72 -15.33 9.43 -3.36
N ALA A 73 -14.81 8.28 -3.80
CA ALA A 73 -14.81 7.05 -3.01
C ALA A 73 -14.02 7.21 -1.70
N PHE A 74 -12.91 7.96 -1.71
CA PHE A 74 -12.08 8.16 -0.51
C PHE A 74 -12.88 8.78 0.64
N GLY A 75 -13.54 9.91 0.40
CA GLY A 75 -14.36 10.57 1.41
C GLY A 75 -15.49 9.69 1.92
N THR A 76 -16.22 9.04 1.00
CA THR A 76 -17.33 8.14 1.34
C THR A 76 -16.86 6.94 2.19
N LEU A 77 -15.72 6.34 1.86
CA LEU A 77 -15.19 5.20 2.60
C LEU A 77 -14.64 5.61 3.97
N VAL A 78 -13.92 6.72 4.05
CA VAL A 78 -13.44 7.26 5.33
C VAL A 78 -14.61 7.58 6.26
N GLU A 79 -15.67 8.23 5.78
CA GLU A 79 -16.87 8.54 6.57
C GLU A 79 -17.59 7.28 7.04
N ARG A 80 -17.78 6.29 6.15
CA ARG A 80 -18.48 5.04 6.45
C ARG A 80 -17.73 4.13 7.40
N VAL A 81 -16.41 3.97 7.20
CA VAL A 81 -15.60 3.04 7.98
C VAL A 81 -15.10 3.65 9.28
N ARG A 82 -14.84 4.96 9.30
CA ARG A 82 -14.25 5.70 10.43
C ARG A 82 -12.98 5.00 10.97
N PRO A 83 -11.97 4.77 10.12
CA PRO A 83 -10.81 3.97 10.48
C PRO A 83 -9.91 4.66 11.50
N ARG A 84 -9.19 3.90 12.29
CA ARG A 84 -8.05 4.38 13.09
C ARG A 84 -6.73 4.23 12.32
N LEU A 85 -6.64 3.20 11.48
CA LEU A 85 -5.50 2.98 10.61
C LEU A 85 -5.99 2.75 9.18
N ILE A 86 -5.43 3.53 8.26
CA ILE A 86 -5.53 3.32 6.83
C ILE A 86 -4.18 2.82 6.33
N ILE A 87 -4.16 1.78 5.50
CA ILE A 87 -2.97 1.34 4.77
C ILE A 87 -3.19 1.64 3.30
N GLU A 88 -2.23 2.31 2.67
CA GLU A 88 -2.16 2.51 1.23
C GLU A 88 -0.94 1.78 0.68
N VAL A 89 -1.14 1.02 -0.39
CA VAL A 89 -0.09 0.29 -1.13
C VAL A 89 -0.02 0.85 -2.53
N GLY A 90 1.16 1.36 -2.92
CA GLY A 90 1.32 2.15 -4.12
C GLY A 90 0.91 3.60 -3.89
N THR A 91 1.83 4.40 -3.37
CA THR A 91 1.53 5.77 -2.91
C THR A 91 1.98 6.83 -3.91
N TRP A 92 2.96 6.50 -4.77
CA TRP A 92 3.51 7.43 -5.74
C TRP A 92 3.95 8.75 -5.07
N LYS A 93 3.46 9.90 -5.55
CA LYS A 93 3.73 11.24 -4.99
C LYS A 93 2.79 11.61 -3.82
N GLY A 94 1.88 10.71 -3.43
CA GLY A 94 1.01 10.87 -2.26
C GLY A 94 -0.33 11.54 -2.51
N GLY A 95 -0.78 11.68 -3.76
CA GLY A 95 -2.03 12.38 -4.09
C GLY A 95 -3.26 11.80 -3.36
N SER A 96 -3.48 10.49 -3.42
CA SER A 96 -4.55 9.77 -2.73
C SER A 96 -4.45 9.80 -1.20
N ALA A 97 -3.21 9.64 -0.66
CA ALA A 97 -2.96 9.75 0.77
C ALA A 97 -3.33 11.15 1.31
N LEU A 98 -2.94 12.19 0.59
CA LEU A 98 -3.25 13.57 0.95
C LEU A 98 -4.75 13.87 0.85
N GLU A 99 -5.45 13.33 -0.16
CA GLU A 99 -6.90 13.46 -0.27
C GLU A 99 -7.62 12.74 0.87
N MET A 100 -7.23 11.50 1.20
CA MET A 100 -7.77 10.79 2.38
C MET A 100 -7.49 11.56 3.67
N ALA A 101 -6.27 12.10 3.83
CA ALA A 101 -5.91 12.89 5.00
C ALA A 101 -6.77 14.17 5.14
N ALA A 102 -7.05 14.86 4.03
CA ALA A 102 -7.93 16.03 4.03
C ALA A 102 -9.39 15.67 4.40
N HIS A 103 -9.88 14.48 4.00
CA HIS A 103 -11.19 13.99 4.45
C HIS A 103 -11.20 13.70 5.95
N LEU A 104 -10.14 13.14 6.50
CA LEU A 104 -10.02 12.90 7.94
C LEU A 104 -10.06 14.20 8.74
N ASP A 105 -9.42 15.26 8.25
CA ASP A 105 -9.51 16.59 8.89
C ASP A 105 -10.91 17.17 8.83
N ARG A 106 -11.58 17.10 7.68
CA ARG A 106 -12.98 17.54 7.53
C ARG A 106 -13.97 16.79 8.45
N LEU A 107 -13.68 15.54 8.76
CA LEU A 107 -14.52 14.68 9.62
C LEU A 107 -14.10 14.71 11.11
N ASP A 108 -13.17 15.57 11.47
CA ASP A 108 -12.59 15.67 12.83
C ASP A 108 -12.13 14.31 13.38
N MET A 109 -11.23 13.67 12.63
CA MET A 109 -10.64 12.36 12.96
C MET A 109 -9.13 12.48 13.21
N PRO A 110 -8.68 13.18 14.26
CA PRO A 110 -7.26 13.49 14.48
C PRO A 110 -6.41 12.26 14.79
N GLU A 111 -7.00 11.20 15.32
CA GLU A 111 -6.30 9.98 15.75
C GLU A 111 -6.07 8.98 14.61
N THR A 112 -6.65 9.23 13.43
CA THR A 112 -6.47 8.33 12.29
C THR A 112 -5.09 8.55 11.65
N THR A 113 -4.40 7.45 11.44
CA THR A 113 -3.08 7.41 10.79
C THR A 113 -3.18 6.74 9.43
N LEU A 114 -2.42 7.26 8.45
CA LEU A 114 -2.21 6.65 7.14
C LEU A 114 -0.79 6.07 7.07
N LEU A 115 -0.69 4.78 6.79
CA LEU A 115 0.57 4.10 6.47
C LEU A 115 0.68 3.99 4.96
N CYS A 116 1.66 4.66 4.38
CA CYS A 116 1.91 4.72 2.95
C CYS A 116 3.07 3.80 2.59
N ILE A 117 2.78 2.73 1.86
CA ILE A 117 3.73 1.68 1.48
C ILE A 117 4.04 1.82 0.00
N ASP A 118 5.30 2.09 -0.30
CA ASP A 118 5.81 2.18 -1.67
C ASP A 118 7.32 1.95 -1.65
N THR A 119 7.89 1.51 -2.73
CA THR A 119 9.34 1.49 -2.92
C THR A 119 9.87 2.86 -3.35
N TRP A 120 9.00 3.69 -3.91
CA TRP A 120 9.30 4.95 -4.61
C TRP A 120 10.34 4.78 -5.73
N LEU A 121 10.34 3.59 -6.34
CA LEU A 121 11.17 3.29 -7.51
C LEU A 121 10.40 3.39 -8.83
N GLY A 122 9.09 3.63 -8.76
CA GLY A 122 8.18 3.60 -9.90
C GLY A 122 7.74 2.19 -10.28
N ALA A 123 6.64 2.10 -11.02
CA ALA A 123 6.11 0.86 -11.56
C ALA A 123 6.81 0.48 -12.87
N LEU A 124 6.59 -0.75 -13.36
CA LEU A 124 7.26 -1.30 -14.56
C LEU A 124 7.08 -0.39 -15.78
N GLU A 125 5.87 0.09 -16.01
CA GLU A 125 5.53 0.95 -17.15
C GLU A 125 6.23 2.32 -17.12
N MET A 126 6.69 2.78 -15.95
CA MET A 126 7.45 4.02 -15.82
C MET A 126 8.85 3.92 -16.42
N TRP A 127 9.39 2.71 -16.52
CA TRP A 127 10.73 2.45 -17.02
C TRP A 127 10.76 2.01 -18.48
N GLY A 128 9.58 1.84 -19.11
CA GLY A 128 9.47 1.26 -20.45
C GLY A 128 9.91 2.18 -21.57
N ASP A 129 9.62 3.49 -21.49
CA ASP A 129 9.93 4.48 -22.52
C ASP A 129 10.57 5.72 -21.90
N GLN A 130 11.86 5.91 -22.15
CA GLN A 130 12.64 7.05 -21.64
C GLN A 130 12.23 8.39 -22.26
N THR A 131 11.45 8.38 -23.33
CA THR A 131 10.93 9.59 -23.99
C THR A 131 9.58 10.05 -23.42
N ASP A 132 8.94 9.20 -22.62
CA ASP A 132 7.68 9.52 -21.94
C ASP A 132 7.93 10.50 -20.78
N ALA A 133 7.57 11.76 -21.00
CA ALA A 133 7.76 12.83 -20.01
C ALA A 133 6.85 12.65 -18.78
N ASP A 134 5.66 12.08 -18.97
CA ASP A 134 4.66 11.93 -17.91
C ASP A 134 4.97 10.74 -16.99
N ARG A 135 5.58 9.70 -17.53
CA ARG A 135 5.94 8.49 -16.79
C ARG A 135 7.40 8.46 -16.40
N TYR A 136 8.30 8.23 -17.37
CA TYR A 136 9.73 8.18 -17.10
C TYR A 136 10.28 9.49 -16.55
N GLY A 137 9.85 10.62 -17.12
CA GLY A 137 10.24 11.96 -16.64
C GLY A 137 9.84 12.23 -15.20
N SER A 138 8.67 11.71 -14.78
CA SER A 138 8.18 11.84 -13.40
C SER A 138 9.03 11.12 -12.34
N LEU A 139 9.87 10.14 -12.73
CA LEU A 139 10.84 9.51 -11.82
C LEU A 139 11.87 10.52 -11.28
N ALA A 140 12.10 11.62 -12.00
CA ALA A 140 13.04 12.69 -11.64
C ALA A 140 14.42 12.14 -11.22
N LEU A 141 15.02 11.29 -12.08
CA LEU A 141 16.23 10.54 -11.75
C LEU A 141 17.40 11.45 -11.40
N LYS A 142 18.02 11.20 -10.24
CA LYS A 142 19.28 11.81 -9.83
C LYS A 142 20.32 10.70 -9.67
N HIS A 143 21.39 10.78 -10.43
CA HIS A 143 22.42 9.72 -10.46
C HIS A 143 21.85 8.32 -10.72
N GLY A 144 20.80 8.22 -11.57
CA GLY A 144 20.13 6.98 -11.89
C GLY A 144 19.11 6.48 -10.85
N TYR A 145 18.84 7.24 -9.78
CA TYR A 145 17.92 6.86 -8.72
C TYR A 145 16.69 7.79 -8.66
N PRO A 146 15.44 7.26 -8.61
CA PRO A 146 14.24 8.06 -8.52
C PRO A 146 14.21 8.98 -7.30
N GLN A 147 13.65 10.19 -7.48
CA GLN A 147 13.49 11.16 -6.40
C GLN A 147 12.07 11.16 -5.81
N LEU A 148 11.26 10.21 -6.18
CA LEU A 148 9.84 10.11 -5.79
C LEU A 148 9.62 10.14 -4.28
N TYR A 149 10.47 9.46 -3.50
CA TYR A 149 10.38 9.48 -2.04
C TYR A 149 10.50 10.88 -1.47
N TYR A 150 11.44 11.67 -1.97
CA TYR A 150 11.63 13.05 -1.51
C TYR A 150 10.50 13.97 -1.98
N GLN A 151 9.96 13.72 -3.18
CA GLN A 151 8.78 14.43 -3.67
C GLN A 151 7.56 14.12 -2.79
N PHE A 152 7.32 12.85 -2.45
CA PHE A 152 6.27 12.44 -1.52
C PHE A 152 6.42 13.14 -0.15
N LEU A 153 7.62 13.12 0.45
CA LEU A 153 7.86 13.80 1.74
C LEU A 153 7.57 15.31 1.64
N ALA A 154 8.02 15.95 0.55
CA ALA A 154 7.77 17.37 0.33
C ALA A 154 6.26 17.68 0.21
N ASN A 155 5.51 16.87 -0.53
CA ASN A 155 4.06 17.02 -0.68
C ASN A 155 3.34 16.92 0.67
N VAL A 156 3.72 15.94 1.49
CA VAL A 156 3.18 15.78 2.85
C VAL A 156 3.50 16.99 3.72
N CYS A 157 4.73 17.51 3.63
CA CYS A 157 5.16 18.70 4.38
C CYS A 157 4.41 19.95 3.93
N HIS A 158 4.24 20.17 2.62
CA HIS A 158 3.51 21.31 2.08
C HIS A 158 2.05 21.34 2.54
N GLN A 159 1.45 20.17 2.80
CA GLN A 159 0.08 20.04 3.29
C GLN A 159 -0.03 19.99 4.83
N GLY A 160 1.09 19.99 5.56
CA GLY A 160 1.08 19.91 7.02
C GLY A 160 0.65 18.56 7.60
N MET A 161 0.70 17.47 6.80
CA MET A 161 0.15 16.16 7.14
C MET A 161 1.18 15.20 7.78
N GLN A 162 2.36 15.66 8.18
CA GLN A 162 3.46 14.83 8.69
C GLN A 162 3.07 13.98 9.91
N ARG A 163 2.20 14.51 10.77
CA ARG A 163 1.75 13.79 11.97
C ARG A 163 0.89 12.57 11.63
N ARG A 164 0.14 12.64 10.53
CA ARG A 164 -0.86 11.67 10.13
C ARG A 164 -0.30 10.62 9.18
N ILE A 165 0.61 10.99 8.29
CA ILE A 165 1.13 10.14 7.23
C ILE A 165 2.47 9.55 7.64
N ILE A 166 2.60 8.22 7.52
CA ILE A 166 3.82 7.46 7.81
C ILE A 166 4.29 6.82 6.52
N PRO A 167 5.45 7.19 5.95
CA PRO A 167 6.05 6.46 4.83
C PRO A 167 6.63 5.14 5.30
N PHE A 168 6.48 4.10 4.49
CA PHE A 168 7.11 2.81 4.71
C PHE A 168 7.77 2.32 3.42
N PRO A 169 9.07 2.62 3.22
CA PRO A 169 9.78 2.39 1.95
C PRO A 169 10.16 0.93 1.77
N LEU A 170 9.18 0.08 1.57
CA LEU A 170 9.34 -1.36 1.33
C LEU A 170 8.46 -1.84 0.18
N PRO A 171 8.86 -2.92 -0.51
CA PRO A 171 7.96 -3.66 -1.37
C PRO A 171 6.73 -4.15 -0.59
N SER A 172 5.56 -4.14 -1.24
CA SER A 172 4.26 -4.49 -0.63
C SER A 172 4.29 -5.81 0.14
N VAL A 173 4.82 -6.87 -0.46
CA VAL A 173 4.94 -8.21 0.15
C VAL A 173 5.79 -8.19 1.42
N THR A 174 6.92 -7.46 1.40
CA THR A 174 7.81 -7.37 2.58
C THR A 174 7.15 -6.56 3.69
N ALA A 175 6.46 -5.47 3.34
CA ALA A 175 5.72 -4.65 4.28
C ALA A 175 4.58 -5.46 4.92
N ALA A 176 3.78 -6.19 4.13
CA ALA A 176 2.71 -7.04 4.64
C ALA A 176 3.21 -8.10 5.62
N GLN A 177 4.33 -8.75 5.33
CA GLN A 177 4.95 -9.72 6.23
C GLN A 177 5.38 -9.07 7.56
N TRP A 178 6.02 -7.89 7.48
CA TRP A 178 6.45 -7.15 8.66
C TRP A 178 5.26 -6.73 9.53
N LEU A 179 4.20 -6.21 8.90
CA LEU A 179 2.96 -5.80 9.58
C LEU A 179 2.25 -6.98 10.23
N SER A 180 2.19 -8.12 9.54
CA SER A 180 1.61 -9.36 10.08
C SER A 180 2.35 -9.86 11.31
N LEU A 181 3.69 -9.85 11.29
CA LEU A 181 4.53 -10.23 12.44
C LEU A 181 4.31 -9.31 13.66
N ARG A 182 3.89 -8.07 13.44
CA ARG A 182 3.59 -7.08 14.48
C ARG A 182 2.12 -7.04 14.86
N GLY A 183 1.30 -7.93 14.30
CA GLY A 183 -0.13 -8.02 14.58
C GLY A 183 -0.92 -6.77 14.19
N VAL A 184 -0.42 -6.01 13.20
CA VAL A 184 -1.11 -4.82 12.71
C VAL A 184 -2.44 -5.20 12.07
N ARG A 185 -3.48 -4.40 12.32
CA ARG A 185 -4.80 -4.52 11.71
C ARG A 185 -5.30 -3.16 11.32
N ALA A 186 -5.69 -3.02 10.04
CA ALA A 186 -6.26 -1.78 9.51
C ALA A 186 -7.75 -1.94 9.20
N GLU A 187 -8.52 -0.91 9.41
CA GLU A 187 -9.94 -0.91 9.08
C GLU A 187 -10.21 -0.53 7.63
N LEU A 188 -9.28 0.18 6.99
CA LEU A 188 -9.38 0.58 5.59
C LEU A 188 -8.04 0.33 4.90
N ILE A 189 -8.07 -0.36 3.75
CA ILE A 189 -6.87 -0.66 2.96
C ILE A 189 -7.12 -0.29 1.51
N TYR A 190 -6.23 0.51 0.92
CA TYR A 190 -6.24 0.92 -0.47
C TYR A 190 -5.09 0.27 -1.23
N LEU A 191 -5.39 -0.43 -2.33
CA LEU A 191 -4.42 -1.08 -3.19
C LEU A 191 -4.37 -0.37 -4.55
N ASP A 192 -3.22 0.21 -4.86
CA ASP A 192 -2.94 0.99 -6.06
C ASP A 192 -1.48 0.81 -6.50
N GLY A 193 -0.97 -0.41 -6.40
CA GLY A 193 0.46 -0.71 -6.62
C GLY A 193 0.75 -1.20 -8.03
N SER A 194 0.59 -2.50 -8.27
CA SER A 194 0.86 -3.16 -9.55
C SER A 194 -0.41 -3.33 -10.37
N HIS A 195 -0.27 -3.45 -11.70
CA HIS A 195 -1.36 -3.80 -12.62
C HIS A 195 -1.27 -5.25 -13.14
N GLU A 196 -0.24 -5.98 -12.73
CA GLU A 196 -0.04 -7.38 -13.09
C GLU A 196 -0.89 -8.31 -12.21
N GLU A 197 -1.59 -9.29 -12.82
CA GLU A 197 -2.55 -10.15 -12.13
C GLU A 197 -1.98 -10.82 -10.87
N GLU A 198 -0.81 -11.44 -10.98
CA GLU A 198 -0.22 -12.19 -9.87
C GLU A 198 0.25 -11.30 -8.73
N ASP A 199 0.71 -10.08 -9.03
CA ASP A 199 1.12 -9.10 -8.01
C ASP A 199 -0.10 -8.57 -7.26
N VAL A 200 -1.15 -8.15 -7.98
CA VAL A 200 -2.42 -7.68 -7.39
C VAL A 200 -3.07 -8.78 -6.55
N TYR A 201 -3.06 -10.04 -7.04
CA TYR A 201 -3.60 -11.16 -6.29
C TYR A 201 -2.79 -11.46 -5.02
N ALA A 202 -1.46 -11.32 -5.07
CA ALA A 202 -0.59 -11.46 -3.91
C ALA A 202 -0.89 -10.37 -2.87
N ASP A 203 -0.99 -9.12 -3.30
CA ASP A 203 -1.34 -8.00 -2.42
C ASP A 203 -2.72 -8.18 -1.79
N LEU A 204 -3.74 -8.55 -2.58
CA LEU A 204 -5.06 -8.88 -2.06
C LEU A 204 -5.00 -9.96 -0.97
N THR A 205 -4.20 -11.01 -1.17
CA THR A 205 -4.06 -12.11 -0.22
C THR A 205 -3.39 -11.66 1.07
N ASP A 206 -2.26 -10.98 0.96
CA ASP A 206 -1.45 -10.58 2.09
C ASP A 206 -2.16 -9.48 2.93
N TYR A 207 -2.76 -8.50 2.27
CA TYR A 207 -3.44 -7.38 2.93
C TYR A 207 -4.85 -7.73 3.44
N TRP A 208 -5.52 -8.74 2.83
CA TRP A 208 -6.77 -9.26 3.40
C TRP A 208 -6.59 -9.82 4.81
N ASP A 209 -5.44 -10.44 5.07
CA ASP A 209 -5.12 -10.95 6.41
C ASP A 209 -4.85 -9.82 7.41
N LEU A 210 -4.39 -8.66 6.95
CA LEU A 210 -4.21 -7.45 7.77
C LEU A 210 -5.51 -6.65 7.96
N LEU A 211 -6.55 -6.92 7.18
CA LEU A 211 -7.82 -6.23 7.27
C LEU A 211 -8.57 -6.64 8.54
N ALA A 212 -8.98 -5.65 9.32
CA ALA A 212 -9.78 -5.85 10.53
C ALA A 212 -11.16 -6.44 10.21
N SER A 213 -11.78 -7.10 11.17
CA SER A 213 -13.17 -7.54 11.08
C SER A 213 -14.11 -6.34 10.89
N GLY A 214 -14.93 -6.37 9.85
CA GLY A 214 -15.79 -5.25 9.43
C GLY A 214 -15.08 -4.16 8.63
N GLY A 215 -13.80 -4.33 8.32
CA GLY A 215 -13.03 -3.42 7.48
C GLY A 215 -13.33 -3.56 5.98
N VAL A 216 -12.78 -2.64 5.20
CA VAL A 216 -12.92 -2.59 3.75
C VAL A 216 -11.54 -2.53 3.10
N ILE A 217 -11.32 -3.38 2.11
CA ILE A 217 -10.21 -3.27 1.15
C ILE A 217 -10.79 -2.80 -0.18
N PHE A 218 -10.13 -1.85 -0.82
CA PHE A 218 -10.57 -1.28 -2.09
C PHE A 218 -9.35 -0.91 -2.94
N GLY A 219 -9.54 -0.66 -4.21
CA GLY A 219 -8.44 -0.30 -5.10
C GLY A 219 -8.88 0.38 -6.37
N ASP A 220 -7.88 0.78 -7.16
CA ASP A 220 -8.04 1.43 -8.46
C ASP A 220 -7.99 0.44 -9.63
N ASP A 221 -8.04 0.99 -10.82
CA ASP A 221 -7.67 0.35 -12.09
C ASP A 221 -8.41 -0.96 -12.43
N TYR A 222 -9.67 -1.10 -11.96
CA TYR A 222 -10.47 -2.29 -12.28
C TYR A 222 -10.71 -2.48 -13.79
N SER A 223 -10.49 -1.46 -14.59
CA SER A 223 -10.51 -1.52 -16.06
C SER A 223 -9.29 -2.22 -16.67
N TRP A 224 -8.17 -2.33 -15.94
CA TRP A 224 -6.98 -3.05 -16.38
C TRP A 224 -7.20 -4.55 -16.23
N THR A 225 -6.85 -5.29 -17.28
CA THR A 225 -7.12 -6.74 -17.35
C THR A 225 -6.53 -7.51 -16.17
N GLY A 226 -5.26 -7.23 -15.79
CA GLY A 226 -4.60 -7.92 -14.69
C GLY A 226 -5.26 -7.64 -13.34
N VAL A 227 -5.59 -6.37 -13.07
CA VAL A 227 -6.32 -5.98 -11.83
C VAL A 227 -7.67 -6.66 -11.78
N LYS A 228 -8.45 -6.58 -12.87
CA LYS A 228 -9.78 -7.21 -12.94
C LYS A 228 -9.71 -8.71 -12.69
N MET A 229 -8.78 -9.41 -13.35
CA MET A 229 -8.65 -10.88 -13.19
C MET A 229 -8.27 -11.24 -11.74
N ALA A 230 -7.35 -10.53 -11.13
CA ALA A 230 -6.95 -10.76 -9.75
C ALA A 230 -8.10 -10.54 -8.76
N VAL A 231 -8.81 -9.41 -8.88
CA VAL A 231 -9.92 -9.05 -7.98
C VAL A 231 -11.08 -10.03 -8.13
N ASP A 232 -11.48 -10.37 -9.37
CA ASP A 232 -12.57 -11.32 -9.65
C ASP A 232 -12.24 -12.71 -9.10
N ARG A 233 -11.02 -13.20 -9.35
CA ARG A 233 -10.53 -14.49 -8.84
C ARG A 233 -10.54 -14.51 -7.30
N PHE A 234 -9.99 -13.50 -6.66
CA PHE A 234 -9.94 -13.40 -5.21
C PHE A 234 -11.34 -13.37 -4.58
N ALA A 235 -12.25 -12.58 -5.15
CA ALA A 235 -13.62 -12.47 -4.68
C ALA A 235 -14.37 -13.82 -4.85
N ALA A 236 -14.22 -14.47 -5.99
CA ALA A 236 -14.86 -15.75 -6.26
C ALA A 236 -14.37 -16.87 -5.33
N GLU A 237 -13.05 -17.03 -5.15
CA GLU A 237 -12.45 -18.06 -4.29
C GLU A 237 -12.90 -17.92 -2.83
N ARG A 238 -13.10 -16.70 -2.35
CA ARG A 238 -13.51 -16.40 -0.97
C ARG A 238 -15.02 -16.18 -0.83
N ARG A 239 -15.78 -16.28 -1.93
CA ARG A 239 -17.23 -16.01 -1.96
C ARG A 239 -17.60 -14.64 -1.39
N LEU A 240 -16.79 -13.65 -1.76
CA LEU A 240 -17.02 -12.26 -1.36
C LEU A 240 -17.88 -11.55 -2.39
N ARG A 241 -18.68 -10.60 -1.92
CA ARG A 241 -19.35 -9.67 -2.80
C ARG A 241 -18.36 -8.60 -3.24
N LEU A 242 -18.18 -8.47 -4.55
CA LEU A 242 -17.46 -7.38 -5.17
C LEU A 242 -18.44 -6.24 -5.44
N ASP A 243 -18.18 -5.09 -4.87
CA ASP A 243 -18.93 -3.86 -5.08
C ASP A 243 -18.06 -2.83 -5.81
N GLN A 244 -18.69 -1.80 -6.37
CA GLN A 244 -18.02 -0.63 -6.95
C GLN A 244 -18.56 0.65 -6.30
N LEU A 245 -17.68 1.60 -6.04
CA LEU A 245 -17.99 2.92 -5.53
C LEU A 245 -17.23 3.96 -6.35
N ALA A 246 -17.95 4.74 -7.14
CA ALA A 246 -17.39 5.61 -8.16
C ALA A 246 -16.47 4.81 -9.12
N ASP A 247 -15.20 5.15 -9.18
CA ASP A 247 -14.16 4.54 -10.00
C ASP A 247 -13.40 3.40 -9.29
N LYS A 248 -13.71 3.11 -8.02
CA LYS A 248 -12.99 2.12 -7.21
C LYS A 248 -13.77 0.82 -7.05
N TRP A 249 -13.06 -0.33 -7.09
CA TRP A 249 -13.59 -1.62 -6.64
C TRP A 249 -13.43 -1.75 -5.12
N LEU A 250 -14.30 -2.54 -4.48
CA LEU A 250 -14.21 -2.76 -3.04
C LEU A 250 -14.72 -4.13 -2.59
N LEU A 251 -14.08 -4.67 -1.56
CA LEU A 251 -14.44 -5.89 -0.86
C LEU A 251 -14.54 -5.60 0.64
N ALA A 252 -15.64 -6.02 1.27
CA ALA A 252 -15.85 -5.84 2.70
C ALA A 252 -15.66 -7.15 3.46
N LYS A 253 -14.94 -7.08 4.59
CA LYS A 253 -14.77 -8.21 5.51
C LYS A 253 -15.94 -8.22 6.49
N VAL A 254 -16.68 -9.31 6.56
CA VAL A 254 -17.83 -9.45 7.46
C VAL A 254 -17.39 -9.28 8.91
N LYS A 255 -18.21 -8.62 9.73
CA LYS A 255 -17.98 -8.57 11.19
C LYS A 255 -18.15 -9.97 11.76
N SER A 256 -17.09 -10.52 12.31
CA SER A 256 -17.06 -11.77 13.06
C SER A 256 -17.43 -11.53 14.52
#